data_1291be450f0b089dd1579c812a1936b0
#
_entry.id   1291be450f0b089dd1579c812a1936b0
#
_cell.length_a   1.000
_cell.length_b   1.000
_cell.length_c   1.000
_cell.angle_alpha   90.00
_cell.angle_beta   90.00
_cell.angle_gamma   90.00
#
_symmetry.space_group_name_H-M   'P 1'
#
loop_
_entity.id
_entity.type
_entity.pdbx_description
1 polymer ?
#
loop_
_entity_poly.entity_id
_entity_poly.type
_entity_poly.pdbx_seq_one_letter_code
_entity_poly.pdbx_strand_id
1 'polypeptide(L)'
;RNIKEYNQKFKIRKLNPNDGHKFLPYLVLVVDEFADIIMTAGKEVETPIGRLAQLARAVGIHLIIATQRPSVNVITGLIKANFPARIAFKVTAKVDSRTILDSGGADQLIGNGDMLFTQGNDLIRLQCGFIDTEEIEKITDIIGSQRGYSEAYILPECEDDSISTIDDNIEDRDPLFNDAAEIVVTAQQGSASL
;
A
#
# COMPACT_ATOMS: atom_id res chain seq x y z
N ARG A 1 -8.87 16.79 12.39
CA ARG A 1 -8.44 17.77 11.35
C ARG A 1 -8.15 17.00 10.09
N ASN A 2 -8.70 17.41 8.95
CA ASN A 2 -8.60 16.70 7.68
C ASN A 2 -8.14 17.66 6.56
N ILE A 3 -7.77 17.09 5.41
CA ILE A 3 -7.28 17.85 4.25
C ILE A 3 -8.26 18.91 3.77
N LYS A 4 -9.58 18.67 3.85
CA LYS A 4 -10.61 19.64 3.41
C LYS A 4 -10.54 20.91 4.27
N GLU A 5 -10.51 20.76 5.58
CA GLU A 5 -10.41 21.88 6.51
C GLU A 5 -9.06 22.62 6.38
N TYR A 6 -7.98 21.87 6.21
CA TYR A 6 -6.66 22.44 5.97
C TYR A 6 -6.63 23.27 4.69
N ASN A 7 -7.07 22.70 3.58
CA ASN A 7 -7.10 23.38 2.28
C ASN A 7 -8.05 24.59 2.28
N GLN A 8 -9.17 24.50 3.02
CA GLN A 8 -10.06 25.65 3.19
C GLN A 8 -9.37 26.79 3.95
N LYS A 9 -8.65 26.50 5.04
CA LYS A 9 -7.86 27.50 5.77
C LYS A 9 -6.78 28.13 4.89
N PHE A 10 -6.12 27.34 4.04
CA PHE A 10 -5.14 27.83 3.08
C PHE A 10 -5.79 28.77 2.07
N LYS A 11 -6.91 28.39 1.46
CA LYS A 11 -7.65 29.21 0.48
C LYS A 11 -8.08 30.57 1.05
N ILE A 12 -8.52 30.61 2.32
CA ILE A 12 -8.92 31.86 3.00
C ILE A 12 -7.74 32.60 3.66
N ARG A 13 -6.49 32.23 3.29
CA ARG A 13 -5.25 32.88 3.74
C ARG A 13 -5.04 32.90 5.26
N LYS A 14 -5.58 31.90 5.98
CA LYS A 14 -5.32 31.71 7.42
C LYS A 14 -4.04 30.92 7.70
N LEU A 15 -3.38 30.43 6.67
CA LEU A 15 -2.11 29.72 6.75
C LEU A 15 -1.09 30.46 5.92
N ASN A 16 0.10 30.70 6.51
CA ASN A 16 1.15 31.47 5.87
C ASN A 16 2.03 30.54 5.01
N PRO A 17 2.18 30.80 3.70
CA PRO A 17 3.07 30.03 2.83
C PRO A 17 4.54 30.07 3.26
N ASN A 18 5.00 31.16 3.92
CA ASN A 18 6.39 31.28 4.40
C ASN A 18 6.72 30.28 5.51
N ASP A 19 5.68 29.75 6.21
CA ASP A 19 5.82 28.70 7.22
C ASP A 19 5.73 27.28 6.61
N GLY A 20 5.92 27.15 5.29
CA GLY A 20 5.86 25.89 4.56
C GLY A 20 4.44 25.39 4.25
N HIS A 21 3.41 26.20 4.56
CA HIS A 21 2.05 25.82 4.22
C HIS A 21 1.80 25.95 2.72
N LYS A 22 1.17 24.91 2.15
CA LYS A 22 0.78 24.88 0.73
C LYS A 22 -0.58 24.21 0.58
N PHE A 23 -1.24 24.45 -0.55
CA PHE A 23 -2.42 23.67 -0.90
C PHE A 23 -2.03 22.21 -1.13
N LEU A 24 -2.68 21.29 -0.45
CA LEU A 24 -2.37 19.86 -0.55
C LEU A 24 -3.31 19.20 -1.57
N PRO A 25 -2.78 18.52 -2.59
CA PRO A 25 -3.58 17.72 -3.51
C PRO A 25 -4.09 16.45 -2.81
N TYR A 26 -5.15 15.86 -3.39
CA TYR A 26 -5.48 14.49 -3.09
C TYR A 26 -4.52 13.57 -3.85
N LEU A 27 -4.07 12.51 -3.20
CA LEU A 27 -3.24 11.48 -3.79
C LEU A 27 -4.05 10.19 -3.93
N VAL A 28 -3.91 9.52 -5.06
CA VAL A 28 -4.48 8.20 -5.27
C VAL A 28 -3.34 7.24 -5.57
N LEU A 29 -3.12 6.30 -4.67
CA LEU A 29 -2.16 5.22 -4.87
C LEU A 29 -2.91 4.02 -5.46
N VAL A 30 -2.49 3.58 -6.63
CA VAL A 30 -3.04 2.40 -7.31
C VAL A 30 -1.98 1.32 -7.35
N VAL A 31 -2.32 0.14 -6.84
CA VAL A 31 -1.50 -1.08 -6.91
C VAL A 31 -2.32 -2.09 -7.71
N ASP A 32 -1.87 -2.43 -8.91
CA ASP A 32 -2.58 -3.30 -9.85
C ASP A 32 -2.40 -4.79 -9.55
N GLU A 33 -1.22 -5.20 -9.01
CA GLU A 33 -1.00 -6.56 -8.53
C GLU A 33 -0.26 -6.56 -7.18
N PHE A 34 -1.04 -6.61 -6.13
CA PHE A 34 -0.50 -6.58 -4.77
C PHE A 34 0.25 -7.85 -4.38
N ALA A 35 -0.12 -8.99 -5.00
CA ALA A 35 0.57 -10.24 -4.72
C ALA A 35 2.06 -10.17 -5.10
N ASP A 36 2.42 -9.49 -6.18
CA ASP A 36 3.80 -9.38 -6.60
C ASP A 36 4.64 -8.56 -5.58
N ILE A 37 4.05 -7.52 -5.01
CA ILE A 37 4.70 -6.74 -3.95
C ILE A 37 4.92 -7.59 -2.69
N ILE A 38 3.89 -8.31 -2.24
CA ILE A 38 3.98 -9.16 -1.05
C ILE A 38 4.95 -10.33 -1.27
N MET A 39 4.98 -10.91 -2.46
CA MET A 39 5.90 -12.01 -2.78
C MET A 39 7.35 -11.55 -2.87
N THR A 40 7.60 -10.31 -3.27
CA THR A 40 8.95 -9.77 -3.43
C THR A 40 9.50 -9.18 -2.12
N ALA A 41 8.71 -8.35 -1.45
CA ALA A 41 9.13 -7.60 -0.25
C ALA A 41 8.61 -8.20 1.06
N GLY A 42 7.81 -9.26 0.99
CA GLY A 42 7.32 -9.97 2.16
C GLY A 42 6.40 -9.15 3.06
N LYS A 43 6.39 -9.50 4.34
CA LYS A 43 5.53 -8.86 5.35
C LYS A 43 5.97 -7.43 5.71
N GLU A 44 7.14 -7.01 5.33
CA GLU A 44 7.65 -5.67 5.61
C GLU A 44 6.80 -4.58 4.97
N VAL A 45 6.18 -4.87 3.81
CA VAL A 45 5.28 -3.93 3.12
C VAL A 45 3.87 -3.93 3.70
N GLU A 46 3.44 -5.02 4.31
CA GLU A 46 2.08 -5.15 4.84
C GLU A 46 1.77 -4.13 5.92
N THR A 47 2.69 -3.95 6.87
CA THR A 47 2.53 -3.02 7.98
C THR A 47 2.45 -1.55 7.53
N PRO A 48 3.36 -1.03 6.69
CA PRO A 48 3.26 0.31 6.13
C PRO A 48 1.96 0.55 5.35
N ILE A 49 1.51 -0.39 4.54
CA ILE A 49 0.25 -0.28 3.78
C ILE A 49 -0.94 -0.25 4.73
N GLY A 50 -0.97 -1.11 5.75
CA GLY A 50 -2.01 -1.09 6.78
C GLY A 50 -2.07 0.25 7.53
N ARG A 51 -0.92 0.80 7.93
CA ARG A 51 -0.83 2.12 8.56
C ARG A 51 -1.27 3.23 7.62
N LEU A 52 -0.88 3.17 6.35
CA LEU A 52 -1.30 4.13 5.36
C LEU A 52 -2.82 4.09 5.17
N ALA A 53 -3.42 2.91 5.04
CA ALA A 53 -4.87 2.77 4.92
C ALA A 53 -5.63 3.34 6.13
N GLN A 54 -5.10 3.17 7.34
CA GLN A 54 -5.67 3.68 8.57
C GLN A 54 -5.67 5.22 8.66
N LEU A 55 -4.53 5.84 8.31
CA LEU A 55 -4.26 7.25 8.58
C LEU A 55 -4.48 8.15 7.36
N ALA A 56 -4.32 7.59 6.17
CA ALA A 56 -4.22 8.36 4.94
C ALA A 56 -5.53 9.02 4.53
N ARG A 57 -6.68 8.45 4.86
CA ARG A 57 -7.99 9.02 4.53
C ARG A 57 -8.16 10.46 5.02
N ALA A 58 -7.70 10.75 6.24
CA ALA A 58 -7.83 12.09 6.81
C ALA A 58 -6.94 13.10 6.10
N VAL A 59 -5.77 12.68 5.62
CA VAL A 59 -4.81 13.53 4.93
C VAL A 59 -4.99 13.57 3.41
N GLY A 60 -6.01 12.87 2.89
CA GLY A 60 -6.39 12.93 1.47
C GLY A 60 -5.62 11.97 0.58
N ILE A 61 -5.13 10.85 1.12
CA ILE A 61 -4.54 9.77 0.34
C ILE A 61 -5.55 8.63 0.26
N HIS A 62 -5.83 8.18 -0.94
CA HIS A 62 -6.73 7.07 -1.24
C HIS A 62 -5.95 5.91 -1.83
N LEU A 63 -6.27 4.69 -1.41
CA LEU A 63 -5.61 3.49 -1.87
C LEU A 63 -6.60 2.63 -2.66
N ILE A 64 -6.17 2.16 -3.81
CA ILE A 64 -6.83 1.15 -4.63
C ILE A 64 -5.85 0.00 -4.77
N ILE A 65 -6.15 -1.13 -4.17
CA ILE A 65 -5.29 -2.31 -4.18
C ILE A 65 -6.03 -3.42 -4.91
N ALA A 66 -5.43 -3.93 -5.98
CA ALA A 66 -5.96 -5.04 -6.75
C ALA A 66 -4.99 -6.22 -6.75
N THR A 67 -5.51 -7.40 -6.98
CA THR A 67 -4.72 -8.62 -7.19
C THR A 67 -5.52 -9.64 -8.01
N GLN A 68 -4.82 -10.35 -8.87
CA GLN A 68 -5.35 -11.51 -9.59
C GLN A 68 -5.11 -12.83 -8.83
N ARG A 69 -4.40 -12.75 -7.67
CA ARG A 69 -4.05 -13.92 -6.83
C ARG A 69 -4.62 -13.77 -5.43
N PRO A 70 -5.95 -13.98 -5.26
CA PRO A 70 -6.63 -13.73 -3.99
C PRO A 70 -6.38 -14.87 -2.98
N SER A 71 -5.15 -15.02 -2.53
CA SER A 71 -4.78 -16.00 -1.50
C SER A 71 -4.79 -15.38 -0.10
N VAL A 72 -4.89 -16.22 0.92
CA VAL A 72 -4.85 -15.78 2.33
C VAL A 72 -3.51 -15.18 2.73
N ASN A 73 -2.44 -15.48 1.99
CA ASN A 73 -1.11 -14.91 2.20
C ASN A 73 -0.99 -13.49 1.63
N VAL A 74 -1.84 -13.12 0.67
CA VAL A 74 -1.91 -11.80 0.03
C VAL A 74 -2.96 -10.94 0.69
N ILE A 75 -4.18 -11.47 0.85
CA ILE A 75 -5.31 -10.79 1.47
C ILE A 75 -5.41 -11.24 2.93
N THR A 76 -4.50 -10.72 3.74
CA THR A 76 -4.39 -11.09 5.16
C THR A 76 -5.48 -10.43 6.01
N GLY A 77 -5.57 -10.84 7.27
CA GLY A 77 -6.47 -10.21 8.24
C GLY A 77 -6.17 -8.73 8.45
N LEU A 78 -4.89 -8.33 8.42
CA LEU A 78 -4.48 -6.93 8.54
C LEU A 78 -4.98 -6.09 7.35
N ILE A 79 -4.83 -6.61 6.14
CA ILE A 79 -5.34 -5.95 4.92
C ILE A 79 -6.86 -5.83 4.98
N LYS A 80 -7.58 -6.91 5.28
CA LYS A 80 -9.04 -6.87 5.35
C LYS A 80 -9.58 -5.91 6.41
N ALA A 81 -8.93 -5.81 7.56
CA ALA A 81 -9.32 -4.91 8.63
C ALA A 81 -9.21 -3.41 8.23
N ASN A 82 -8.26 -3.08 7.36
CA ASN A 82 -8.00 -1.71 6.93
C ASN A 82 -8.66 -1.34 5.59
N PHE A 83 -9.16 -2.32 4.84
CA PHE A 83 -9.88 -2.16 3.58
C PHE A 83 -11.31 -2.67 3.70
N PRO A 84 -12.22 -1.88 4.30
CA PRO A 84 -13.61 -2.29 4.50
C PRO A 84 -14.42 -2.33 3.20
N ALA A 85 -14.08 -1.50 2.21
CA ALA A 85 -14.70 -1.54 0.89
C ALA A 85 -13.94 -2.53 0.01
N ARG A 86 -14.62 -3.58 -0.43
CA ARG A 86 -14.01 -4.66 -1.22
C ARG A 86 -14.88 -5.00 -2.42
N ILE A 87 -14.21 -5.31 -3.52
CA ILE A 87 -14.83 -5.69 -4.78
C ILE A 87 -14.26 -7.04 -5.20
N ALA A 88 -15.11 -7.94 -5.62
CA ALA A 88 -14.70 -9.17 -6.29
C ALA A 88 -15.42 -9.29 -7.64
N PHE A 89 -14.65 -9.41 -8.69
CA PHE A 89 -15.11 -9.91 -9.98
C PHE A 89 -15.18 -11.43 -9.94
N LYS A 90 -15.58 -12.04 -11.07
CA LYS A 90 -15.66 -13.49 -11.17
C LYS A 90 -14.35 -14.17 -10.79
N VAL A 91 -14.43 -15.10 -9.86
CA VAL A 91 -13.33 -16.01 -9.50
C VAL A 91 -13.72 -17.45 -9.83
N THR A 92 -12.73 -18.33 -9.96
CA THR A 92 -12.98 -19.75 -10.30
C THR A 92 -13.34 -20.58 -9.10
N ALA A 93 -12.81 -20.24 -7.93
CA ALA A 93 -13.00 -21.03 -6.72
C ALA A 93 -13.80 -20.27 -5.65
N LYS A 94 -14.68 -20.96 -4.96
CA LYS A 94 -15.47 -20.41 -3.85
C LYS A 94 -14.58 -19.93 -2.68
N VAL A 95 -13.41 -20.55 -2.52
CA VAL A 95 -12.44 -20.15 -1.50
C VAL A 95 -11.90 -18.75 -1.77
N ASP A 96 -11.69 -18.38 -3.04
CA ASP A 96 -11.20 -17.06 -3.43
C ASP A 96 -12.24 -15.98 -3.10
N SER A 97 -13.52 -16.27 -3.38
CA SER A 97 -14.62 -15.39 -2.97
C SER A 97 -14.60 -15.12 -1.46
N ARG A 98 -14.45 -16.17 -0.65
CA ARG A 98 -14.36 -16.03 0.80
C ARG A 98 -13.11 -15.29 1.26
N THR A 99 -12.00 -15.47 0.58
CA THR A 99 -10.76 -14.77 0.89
C THR A 99 -10.93 -13.25 0.69
N ILE A 100 -11.61 -12.84 -0.38
CA ILE A 100 -11.83 -11.41 -0.67
C ILE A 100 -12.96 -10.83 0.19
N LEU A 101 -14.14 -11.48 0.17
CA LEU A 101 -15.39 -10.89 0.67
C LEU A 101 -15.83 -11.40 2.04
N ASP A 102 -15.11 -12.37 2.61
CA ASP A 102 -15.55 -13.18 3.78
C ASP A 102 -16.84 -13.98 3.52
N SER A 103 -17.33 -13.99 2.28
CA SER A 103 -18.52 -14.70 1.85
C SER A 103 -18.33 -15.32 0.46
N GLY A 104 -19.14 -16.34 0.12
CA GLY A 104 -19.16 -16.91 -1.23
C GLY A 104 -19.96 -16.02 -2.19
N GLY A 105 -19.96 -16.40 -3.47
CA GLY A 105 -20.81 -15.80 -4.50
C GLY A 105 -20.05 -15.25 -5.70
N ALA A 106 -18.78 -14.84 -5.55
CA ALA A 106 -18.00 -14.35 -6.69
C ALA A 106 -17.66 -15.46 -7.70
N ASP A 107 -17.66 -16.72 -7.27
CA ASP A 107 -17.55 -17.91 -8.12
C ASP A 107 -18.78 -18.12 -9.03
N GLN A 108 -19.91 -17.51 -8.69
CA GLN A 108 -21.19 -17.62 -9.43
C GLN A 108 -21.46 -16.43 -10.35
N LEU A 109 -20.55 -15.46 -10.41
CA LEU A 109 -20.67 -14.33 -11.28
C LEU A 109 -20.54 -14.73 -12.77
N ILE A 110 -21.19 -13.97 -13.65
CA ILE A 110 -21.20 -14.24 -15.09
C ILE A 110 -19.85 -13.88 -15.72
N GLY A 111 -19.19 -12.83 -15.22
CA GLY A 111 -18.03 -12.18 -15.84
C GLY A 111 -18.43 -10.90 -16.58
N ASN A 112 -17.54 -10.37 -17.43
CA ASN A 112 -17.81 -9.17 -18.23
C ASN A 112 -18.27 -7.96 -17.40
N GLY A 113 -17.65 -7.72 -16.24
CA GLY A 113 -17.99 -6.61 -15.38
C GLY A 113 -19.03 -6.91 -14.30
N ASP A 114 -19.55 -8.14 -14.23
CA ASP A 114 -20.41 -8.57 -13.14
C ASP A 114 -19.57 -8.73 -11.88
N MET A 115 -19.92 -8.03 -10.80
CA MET A 115 -19.12 -7.97 -9.58
C MET A 115 -19.96 -8.00 -8.32
N LEU A 116 -19.31 -8.40 -7.22
CA LEU A 116 -19.81 -8.22 -5.86
C LEU A 116 -19.05 -7.10 -5.17
N PHE A 117 -19.78 -6.23 -4.51
CA PHE A 117 -19.25 -5.14 -3.70
C PHE A 117 -19.71 -5.30 -2.25
N THR A 118 -18.81 -5.08 -1.30
CA THR A 118 -19.16 -4.99 0.11
C THR A 118 -18.51 -3.76 0.74
N GLN A 119 -19.24 -3.14 1.66
CA GLN A 119 -18.73 -2.09 2.53
C GLN A 119 -19.32 -2.30 3.92
N GLY A 120 -18.66 -3.15 4.72
CA GLY A 120 -19.19 -3.62 6.00
C GLY A 120 -19.90 -4.96 5.85
N ASN A 121 -21.18 -5.05 6.23
CA ASN A 121 -21.91 -6.32 6.28
C ASN A 121 -22.76 -6.61 5.05
N ASP A 122 -23.03 -5.60 4.22
CA ASP A 122 -23.91 -5.75 3.06
C ASP A 122 -23.11 -6.19 1.83
N LEU A 123 -23.61 -7.20 1.13
CA LEU A 123 -23.08 -7.68 -0.13
C LEU A 123 -24.03 -7.28 -1.26
N ILE A 124 -23.54 -6.47 -2.18
CA ILE A 124 -24.31 -5.93 -3.30
C ILE A 124 -23.73 -6.47 -4.59
N ARG A 125 -24.59 -7.01 -5.47
CA ARG A 125 -24.21 -7.40 -6.82
C ARG A 125 -24.45 -6.25 -7.77
N LEU A 126 -23.45 -5.92 -8.55
CA LEU A 126 -23.48 -4.81 -9.51
C LEU A 126 -22.99 -5.30 -10.88
N GLN A 127 -23.58 -4.77 -11.92
CA GLN A 127 -23.09 -4.94 -13.28
C GLN A 127 -22.34 -3.68 -13.72
N CYS A 128 -21.04 -3.79 -13.90
CA CYS A 128 -20.24 -2.73 -14.52
C CYS A 128 -20.32 -2.82 -16.04
N GLY A 129 -20.08 -1.72 -16.71
CA GLY A 129 -19.81 -1.72 -18.15
C GLY A 129 -18.54 -2.57 -18.42
N PHE A 130 -18.59 -3.38 -19.44
CA PHE A 130 -17.41 -4.07 -19.94
C PHE A 130 -16.56 -3.07 -20.73
N ILE A 131 -15.27 -3.10 -20.51
CA ILE A 131 -14.29 -2.31 -21.25
C ILE A 131 -13.24 -3.27 -21.80
N ASP A 132 -12.98 -3.19 -23.10
CA ASP A 132 -11.98 -4.02 -23.77
C ASP A 132 -10.63 -3.29 -23.91
N THR A 133 -9.65 -3.99 -24.43
CA THR A 133 -8.30 -3.46 -24.61
C THR A 133 -8.25 -2.28 -25.56
N GLU A 134 -9.02 -2.34 -26.66
CA GLU A 134 -9.06 -1.24 -27.66
C GLU A 134 -9.64 0.05 -27.08
N GLU A 135 -10.66 -0.07 -26.22
CA GLU A 135 -11.24 1.10 -25.53
C GLU A 135 -10.25 1.67 -24.51
N ILE A 136 -9.53 0.81 -23.78
CA ILE A 136 -8.50 1.24 -22.82
C ILE A 136 -7.38 1.98 -23.55
N GLU A 137 -6.89 1.45 -24.69
CA GLU A 137 -5.86 2.11 -25.50
C GLU A 137 -6.33 3.49 -25.97
N LYS A 138 -7.53 3.61 -26.50
CA LYS A 138 -8.08 4.91 -26.93
C LYS A 138 -8.18 5.92 -25.79
N ILE A 139 -8.61 5.48 -24.61
CA ILE A 139 -8.73 6.34 -23.43
C ILE A 139 -7.35 6.78 -22.95
N THR A 140 -6.39 5.88 -22.88
CA THR A 140 -5.03 6.19 -22.44
C THR A 140 -4.31 7.11 -23.42
N ASP A 141 -4.51 6.95 -24.73
CA ASP A 141 -3.99 7.84 -25.75
C ASP A 141 -4.58 9.26 -25.63
N ILE A 142 -5.89 9.37 -25.39
CA ILE A 142 -6.54 10.66 -25.15
C ILE A 142 -5.99 11.33 -23.90
N ILE A 143 -5.81 10.57 -22.80
CA ILE A 143 -5.24 11.10 -21.57
C ILE A 143 -3.79 11.51 -21.80
N GLY A 144 -2.98 10.67 -22.45
CA GLY A 144 -1.58 10.92 -22.74
C GLY A 144 -1.33 12.11 -23.68
N SER A 145 -2.28 12.42 -24.56
CA SER A 145 -2.21 13.59 -25.47
C SER A 145 -2.51 14.92 -24.78
N GLN A 146 -3.04 14.90 -23.57
CA GLN A 146 -3.36 16.12 -22.82
C GLN A 146 -2.08 16.72 -22.21
N ARG A 147 -2.13 18.04 -21.99
CA ARG A 147 -1.04 18.73 -21.32
C ARG A 147 -0.92 18.27 -19.87
N GLY A 148 0.13 17.54 -19.55
CA GLY A 148 0.50 17.12 -18.21
C GLY A 148 1.55 18.01 -17.57
N TYR A 149 2.09 17.56 -16.44
CA TYR A 149 3.29 18.14 -15.83
C TYR A 149 4.52 17.74 -16.66
N SER A 150 5.55 18.57 -16.64
CA SER A 150 6.81 18.31 -17.35
C SER A 150 7.55 17.08 -16.82
N GLU A 151 7.39 16.82 -15.53
CA GLU A 151 8.06 15.73 -14.82
C GLU A 151 7.13 15.09 -13.79
N ALA A 152 7.41 13.84 -13.42
CA ALA A 152 6.71 13.16 -12.34
C ALA A 152 6.97 13.86 -11.01
N TYR A 153 5.98 13.85 -10.11
CA TYR A 153 6.16 14.37 -8.76
C TYR A 153 7.10 13.44 -7.99
N ILE A 154 8.24 13.98 -7.59
CA ILE A 154 9.23 13.25 -6.78
C ILE A 154 8.70 13.22 -5.34
N LEU A 155 8.48 12.01 -4.84
CA LEU A 155 8.13 11.81 -3.43
C LEU A 155 9.39 11.99 -2.57
N PRO A 156 9.24 12.48 -1.32
CA PRO A 156 10.35 12.47 -0.37
C PRO A 156 10.89 11.06 -0.20
N GLU A 157 12.20 10.93 -0.16
CA GLU A 157 12.82 9.65 0.20
C GLU A 157 12.45 9.30 1.64
N CYS A 158 12.17 8.02 1.89
CA CYS A 158 12.02 7.51 3.24
C CYS A 158 13.44 7.40 3.82
N GLU A 159 13.77 8.24 4.77
CA GLU A 159 14.92 7.98 5.61
C GLU A 159 14.60 6.69 6.39
N ASP A 160 15.33 5.63 6.08
CA ASP A 160 15.22 4.37 6.83
C ASP A 160 15.69 4.64 8.26
N ASP A 161 14.74 4.87 9.16
CA ASP A 161 15.00 4.87 10.61
C ASP A 161 15.55 3.53 11.11
N SER A 162 15.64 2.52 10.23
CA SER A 162 16.23 1.21 10.52
C SER A 162 17.75 1.18 10.36
N ILE A 163 18.36 2.21 9.79
CA ILE A 163 19.74 2.53 10.15
C ILE A 163 19.66 3.37 11.45
N SER A 164 19.08 2.80 12.49
CA SER A 164 19.54 3.13 13.81
C SER A 164 21.05 2.94 13.71
N THR A 165 21.75 4.04 13.59
CA THR A 165 23.17 4.10 13.93
C THR A 165 23.36 3.07 15.01
N ILE A 166 24.03 1.97 14.68
CA ILE A 166 24.77 1.25 15.68
C ILE A 166 25.52 2.39 16.32
N ASP A 167 25.07 2.75 17.52
CA ASP A 167 25.68 3.81 18.29
C ASP A 167 27.11 3.32 18.49
N ASP A 168 28.00 3.76 17.59
CA ASP A 168 29.44 3.49 17.65
C ASP A 168 30.03 4.27 18.81
N ASN A 169 29.32 4.30 19.93
CA ASN A 169 29.87 4.70 21.20
C ASN A 169 30.91 3.63 21.61
N ILE A 170 32.11 3.87 21.07
CA ILE A 170 33.32 3.08 21.39
C ILE A 170 33.54 2.98 22.88
N GLU A 171 32.95 3.88 23.67
CA GLU A 171 33.06 3.95 25.12
C GLU A 171 32.20 2.92 25.90
N ASP A 172 31.20 2.32 25.26
CA ASP A 172 30.25 1.41 25.91
C ASP A 172 30.42 -0.07 25.46
N ARG A 173 31.60 -0.41 24.89
CA ARG A 173 31.88 -1.78 24.44
C ARG A 173 32.25 -2.65 25.66
N ASP A 174 31.64 -3.85 25.67
CA ASP A 174 32.02 -4.89 26.59
C ASP A 174 33.56 -5.08 26.61
N PRO A 175 34.22 -5.17 27.79
CA PRO A 175 35.67 -5.36 27.89
C PRO A 175 36.21 -6.57 27.09
N LEU A 176 35.36 -7.58 26.86
CA LEU A 176 35.71 -8.79 26.10
C LEU A 176 35.43 -8.68 24.61
N PHE A 177 34.90 -7.52 24.12
CA PHE A 177 34.51 -7.35 22.72
C PHE A 177 35.69 -7.62 21.75
N ASN A 178 36.87 -7.11 22.05
CA ASN A 178 38.03 -7.25 21.17
C ASN A 178 38.51 -8.71 21.11
N ASP A 179 38.51 -9.41 22.25
CA ASP A 179 38.91 -10.81 22.33
C ASP A 179 37.92 -11.72 21.59
N ALA A 180 36.62 -11.43 21.72
CA ALA A 180 35.57 -12.13 21.00
C ALA A 180 35.64 -11.86 19.48
N ALA A 181 35.89 -10.62 19.08
CA ALA A 181 36.07 -10.25 17.69
C ALA A 181 37.26 -10.94 17.03
N GLU A 182 38.39 -11.04 17.73
CA GLU A 182 39.60 -11.75 17.25
C GLU A 182 39.33 -13.25 17.03
N ILE A 183 38.60 -13.90 17.96
CA ILE A 183 38.18 -15.29 17.82
C ILE A 183 37.29 -15.47 16.61
N VAL A 184 36.27 -14.63 16.42
CA VAL A 184 35.31 -14.70 15.28
C VAL A 184 36.05 -14.51 13.95
N VAL A 185 36.96 -13.54 13.88
CA VAL A 185 37.73 -13.26 12.65
C VAL A 185 38.68 -14.42 12.35
N THR A 186 39.34 -14.97 13.35
CA THR A 186 40.30 -16.08 13.19
C THR A 186 39.58 -17.39 12.81
N ALA A 187 38.47 -17.68 13.46
CA ALA A 187 37.68 -18.88 13.20
C ALA A 187 36.78 -18.78 11.96
N GLN A 188 36.53 -17.55 11.45
CA GLN A 188 35.58 -17.27 10.38
C GLN A 188 34.18 -17.84 10.67
N GLN A 189 33.80 -17.93 11.93
CA GLN A 189 32.52 -18.44 12.39
C GLN A 189 32.04 -17.59 13.58
N GLY A 190 30.79 -17.09 13.46
CA GLY A 190 30.12 -16.29 14.48
C GLY A 190 28.98 -17.04 15.15
N SER A 191 29.26 -18.23 15.73
CA SER A 191 28.27 -19.00 16.47
C SER A 191 28.45 -18.82 17.97
N ALA A 192 27.36 -18.58 18.72
CA ALA A 192 27.36 -18.49 20.18
C ALA A 192 27.60 -19.83 20.91
N SER A 193 27.81 -20.91 20.16
CA SER A 193 28.02 -22.29 20.67
C SER A 193 29.40 -22.82 20.32
N LEU A 194 30.42 -21.99 20.44
CA LEU A 194 31.82 -22.45 20.45
C LEU A 194 32.26 -22.80 21.87
#